data_82b53bd2ec85fdb1570f92a09ce34d86
#
_entry.id   82b53bd2ec85fdb1570f92a09ce34d86
#
_cell.length_a   1.000
_cell.length_b   1.000
_cell.length_c   1.000
_cell.angle_alpha   90.00
_cell.angle_beta   90.00
_cell.angle_gamma   90.00
#
_symmetry.space_group_name_H-M   'P 1'
#
loop_
_entity.id
_entity.type
_entity.pdbx_description
1 polymer ?
#
loop_
_entity_poly.entity_id
_entity_poly.type
_entity_poly.pdbx_seq_one_letter_code
_entity_poly.pdbx_strand_id
1 'polypeptide(L)'
;MNVTIEEEGLPARRIARVVVEGEELQREEKKILAEVGKAARIPGFRPGKAPRSLLYQRHGDLIRQELRNNLLGRGFEGIREQGVVPVRVVDQEDPDLEAEPPLEFRLTLDIQPEFELPEYEGLTLHRPVVEVTEEEVEQTLSTLRSQQAEFNPVERAVEPGDYVQCSYVGRIDGEPIADEVADHPMYGTQENTWEEAGDEVSPGIPEIAAALVGMNAGESTEVEAAFPEDHRVEFLQGKTVTYHLEVKEVRAKILPEMDETFLENLQVSSVDELKDRIRQSLESRRHQEQEEAVRNEAVQQVASIEDFDLPESLVEEETQGALQSHVRQQLQRGVPEEKIHENNEALYASARSNAEQKVKSDFILDRIAEKEAVEIAQDDLQHYLQSYTMQTGRPAEELVEEWKKDRQALQRVQTQLRRAKVVSLLVERASIEEVAPAPAEENAG
;
A
#
# COMPACT_ATOMS: atom_id res chain seq x y z
N MET A 1 34.00 25.65 13.19
CA MET A 1 32.93 25.44 12.18
C MET A 1 31.79 26.34 12.53
N ASN A 2 31.31 27.12 11.60
CA ASN A 2 30.16 28.01 11.83
C ASN A 2 29.00 27.48 10.96
N VAL A 3 27.84 27.30 11.59
CA VAL A 3 26.63 26.83 10.90
C VAL A 3 25.62 27.97 10.99
N THR A 4 25.10 28.40 9.84
CA THR A 4 24.04 29.39 9.75
C THR A 4 22.84 28.74 9.10
N ILE A 5 21.66 28.87 9.72
CA ILE A 5 20.41 28.29 9.23
C ILE A 5 19.55 29.39 8.62
N GLU A 6 19.15 29.19 7.40
CA GLU A 6 18.33 30.12 6.61
C GLU A 6 16.99 29.42 6.27
N GLU A 7 15.91 30.20 6.22
CA GLU A 7 14.60 29.70 5.75
C GLU A 7 14.53 29.76 4.22
N GLU A 8 14.06 28.70 3.62
CA GLU A 8 13.90 28.61 2.17
C GLU A 8 12.43 28.42 1.79
N GLY A 9 11.66 29.48 1.63
CA GLY A 9 10.36 29.50 0.94
C GLY A 9 9.30 28.44 1.32
N LEU A 10 9.71 27.25 1.77
CA LEU A 10 8.85 26.20 2.29
C LEU A 10 8.97 26.15 3.81
N PRO A 11 7.86 26.17 4.54
CA PRO A 11 7.85 26.36 6.00
C PRO A 11 8.67 25.32 6.78
N ALA A 12 8.61 24.05 6.36
CA ALA A 12 9.37 22.97 7.01
C ALA A 12 10.75 22.71 6.39
N ARG A 13 11.26 23.66 5.55
CA ARG A 13 12.57 23.52 4.89
C ARG A 13 13.56 24.54 5.41
N ARG A 14 14.80 24.11 5.59
CA ARG A 14 15.92 24.97 6.02
C ARG A 14 17.14 24.70 5.13
N ILE A 15 17.90 25.76 4.86
CA ILE A 15 19.24 25.65 4.30
C ILE A 15 20.23 25.90 5.42
N ALA A 16 21.06 24.91 5.71
CA ALA A 16 22.18 25.06 6.60
C ALA A 16 23.43 25.34 5.78
N ARG A 17 23.96 26.55 5.95
CA ARG A 17 25.25 26.98 5.38
C ARG A 17 26.33 26.67 6.39
N VAL A 18 27.27 25.84 6.02
CA VAL A 18 28.37 25.39 6.88
C VAL A 18 29.66 25.98 6.38
N VAL A 19 30.35 26.71 7.26
CA VAL A 19 31.65 27.33 6.98
C VAL A 19 32.73 26.70 7.86
N VAL A 20 33.77 26.16 7.22
CA VAL A 20 34.89 25.48 7.89
C VAL A 20 36.15 26.31 7.75
N GLU A 21 36.65 26.82 8.86
CA GLU A 21 37.88 27.59 8.91
C GLU A 21 39.11 26.70 8.67
N GLY A 22 40.18 27.29 8.10
CA GLY A 22 41.39 26.56 7.72
C GLY A 22 42.09 25.83 8.88
N GLU A 23 42.07 26.39 10.09
CA GLU A 23 42.61 25.72 11.28
C GLU A 23 41.83 24.46 11.64
N GLU A 24 40.55 24.51 11.50
CA GLU A 24 39.68 23.37 11.81
C GLU A 24 39.80 22.27 10.76
N LEU A 25 39.83 22.63 9.48
CA LEU A 25 40.10 21.72 8.40
C LEU A 25 41.39 20.94 8.58
N GLN A 26 42.49 21.68 8.95
CA GLN A 26 43.78 21.06 9.22
C GLN A 26 43.74 20.12 10.43
N ARG A 27 42.94 20.43 11.44
CA ARG A 27 42.78 19.60 12.63
C ARG A 27 42.09 18.26 12.27
N GLU A 28 41.02 18.33 11.53
CA GLU A 28 40.28 17.11 11.12
C GLU A 28 41.11 16.26 10.15
N GLU A 29 41.74 16.89 9.17
CA GLU A 29 42.67 16.20 8.26
C GLU A 29 43.80 15.48 9.02
N LYS A 30 44.37 16.11 10.03
CA LYS A 30 45.44 15.51 10.85
C LYS A 30 44.96 14.29 11.65
N LYS A 31 43.70 14.30 12.11
CA LYS A 31 43.09 13.14 12.77
C LYS A 31 42.95 11.98 11.81
N ILE A 32 42.38 12.21 10.64
CA ILE A 32 42.16 11.22 9.61
C ILE A 32 43.52 10.62 9.12
N LEU A 33 44.48 11.47 8.86
CA LEU A 33 45.83 11.02 8.48
C LEU A 33 46.47 10.12 9.56
N ALA A 34 46.23 10.42 10.84
CA ALA A 34 46.73 9.59 11.93
C ALA A 34 46.01 8.23 11.99
N GLU A 35 44.71 8.19 11.73
CA GLU A 35 43.93 6.95 11.69
C GLU A 35 44.28 6.08 10.49
N VAL A 36 44.24 6.65 9.29
CA VAL A 36 44.64 5.98 8.05
C VAL A 36 46.10 5.48 8.15
N GLY A 37 46.98 6.32 8.68
CA GLY A 37 48.38 5.96 8.86
C GLY A 37 48.62 4.80 9.83
N LYS A 38 47.75 4.62 10.84
CA LYS A 38 47.81 3.46 11.75
C LYS A 38 47.28 2.18 11.09
N ALA A 39 46.24 2.30 10.29
CA ALA A 39 45.60 1.16 9.59
C ALA A 39 46.38 0.74 8.35
N ALA A 40 46.98 1.68 7.63
CA ALA A 40 47.71 1.42 6.38
C ALA A 40 49.05 0.74 6.61
N ARG A 41 49.28 -0.36 5.92
CA ARG A 41 50.59 -1.02 5.85
C ARG A 41 51.39 -0.46 4.67
N ILE A 42 52.29 0.47 4.95
CA ILE A 42 53.17 1.06 3.93
C ILE A 42 54.56 0.44 4.00
N PRO A 43 55.03 -0.21 2.92
CA PRO A 43 56.39 -0.80 2.91
C PRO A 43 57.46 0.23 3.25
N GLY A 44 58.35 -0.14 4.18
CA GLY A 44 59.44 0.72 4.63
C GLY A 44 59.13 1.65 5.79
N PHE A 45 57.87 1.70 6.27
CA PHE A 45 57.47 2.54 7.40
C PHE A 45 56.73 1.72 8.47
N ARG A 46 56.99 2.09 9.74
CA ARG A 46 56.20 1.58 10.87
C ARG A 46 54.80 2.17 10.81
N PRO A 47 53.73 1.42 11.15
CA PRO A 47 52.37 1.95 11.23
C PRO A 47 52.31 3.28 11.99
N GLY A 48 51.65 4.28 11.40
CA GLY A 48 51.52 5.63 11.93
C GLY A 48 52.75 6.53 11.76
N LYS A 49 53.81 6.11 11.03
CA LYS A 49 55.03 6.90 10.79
C LYS A 49 55.30 7.25 9.34
N ALA A 50 54.39 6.91 8.44
CA ALA A 50 54.53 7.26 7.03
C ALA A 50 54.33 8.79 6.82
N PRO A 51 55.09 9.41 5.91
CA PRO A 51 54.95 10.81 5.56
C PRO A 51 53.56 11.09 4.95
N ARG A 52 52.97 12.31 5.22
CA ARG A 52 51.69 12.76 4.69
C ARG A 52 51.60 12.58 3.15
N SER A 53 52.62 12.99 2.40
CA SER A 53 52.66 12.89 0.93
C SER A 53 52.49 11.45 0.44
N LEU A 54 53.08 10.48 1.12
CA LEU A 54 52.99 9.08 0.76
C LEU A 54 51.63 8.48 1.12
N LEU A 55 51.02 8.93 2.21
CA LEU A 55 49.64 8.55 2.57
C LEU A 55 48.65 9.03 1.52
N TYR A 56 48.78 10.30 1.11
CA TYR A 56 47.92 10.86 0.03
C TYR A 56 48.13 10.16 -1.32
N GLN A 57 49.40 9.83 -1.66
CA GLN A 57 49.69 9.13 -2.92
C GLN A 57 49.05 7.74 -2.99
N ARG A 58 48.91 7.05 -1.87
CA ARG A 58 48.41 5.67 -1.82
C ARG A 58 46.96 5.54 -1.39
N HIS A 59 46.48 6.45 -0.59
CA HIS A 59 45.16 6.41 0.05
C HIS A 59 44.43 7.76 -0.05
N GLY A 60 44.78 8.57 -1.05
CA GLY A 60 44.25 9.93 -1.22
C GLY A 60 42.71 9.99 -1.29
N ASP A 61 42.13 9.06 -2.05
CA ASP A 61 40.67 9.01 -2.22
C ASP A 61 39.99 8.64 -0.91
N LEU A 62 40.50 7.65 -0.16
CA LEU A 62 40.00 7.30 1.16
C LEU A 62 40.10 8.47 2.13
N ILE A 63 41.27 9.16 2.15
CA ILE A 63 41.45 10.34 3.04
C ILE A 63 40.47 11.44 2.71
N ARG A 64 40.26 11.74 1.43
CA ARG A 64 39.30 12.75 0.98
C ARG A 64 37.88 12.37 1.32
N GLN A 65 37.50 11.11 1.13
CA GLN A 65 36.19 10.61 1.48
C GLN A 65 35.92 10.69 3.00
N GLU A 66 36.86 10.23 3.83
CA GLU A 66 36.76 10.30 5.28
C GLU A 66 36.70 11.75 5.77
N LEU A 67 37.49 12.67 5.18
CA LEU A 67 37.47 14.08 5.53
C LEU A 67 36.09 14.70 5.18
N ARG A 68 35.57 14.41 4.01
CA ARG A 68 34.25 14.87 3.57
C ARG A 68 33.15 14.36 4.54
N ASN A 69 33.13 13.08 4.83
CA ASN A 69 32.16 12.47 5.76
C ASN A 69 32.23 13.10 7.16
N ASN A 70 33.46 13.35 7.63
CA ASN A 70 33.67 13.96 8.95
C ASN A 70 33.20 15.43 9.00
N LEU A 71 33.46 16.20 7.96
CA LEU A 71 32.98 17.59 7.85
C LEU A 71 31.44 17.65 7.76
N LEU A 72 30.82 16.78 6.98
CA LEU A 72 29.37 16.65 6.91
C LEU A 72 28.78 16.26 8.25
N GLY A 73 29.34 15.23 8.91
CA GLY A 73 28.89 14.78 10.25
C GLY A 73 28.91 15.92 11.27
N ARG A 74 29.98 16.70 11.29
CA ARG A 74 30.08 17.88 12.17
C ARG A 74 29.15 19.01 11.77
N GLY A 75 28.86 19.16 10.48
CA GLY A 75 27.81 20.08 10.01
C GLY A 75 26.46 19.72 10.63
N PHE A 76 26.08 18.43 10.59
CA PHE A 76 24.86 17.94 11.21
C PHE A 76 24.84 18.11 12.74
N GLU A 77 25.98 17.91 13.42
CA GLU A 77 26.09 18.19 14.86
C GLU A 77 25.79 19.67 15.14
N GLY A 78 26.42 20.60 14.40
CA GLY A 78 26.18 22.03 14.53
C GLY A 78 24.77 22.48 14.26
N ILE A 79 24.06 21.81 13.32
CA ILE A 79 22.63 22.03 13.04
C ILE A 79 21.79 21.64 14.26
N ARG A 80 22.05 20.47 14.85
CA ARG A 80 21.35 19.99 16.05
C ARG A 80 21.59 20.85 17.27
N GLU A 81 22.81 21.37 17.45
CA GLU A 81 23.14 22.29 18.52
C GLU A 81 22.34 23.61 18.49
N GLN A 82 21.84 23.99 17.30
CA GLN A 82 20.92 25.11 17.11
C GLN A 82 19.43 24.75 17.29
N GLY A 83 19.14 23.54 17.79
CA GLY A 83 17.76 23.06 18.02
C GLY A 83 17.01 22.58 16.82
N VAL A 84 17.65 22.52 15.64
CA VAL A 84 17.02 22.02 14.41
C VAL A 84 17.18 20.51 14.31
N VAL A 85 16.06 19.79 14.17
CA VAL A 85 16.02 18.34 14.02
C VAL A 85 15.71 17.99 12.56
N PRO A 86 16.74 17.59 11.78
CA PRO A 86 16.51 17.17 10.40
C PRO A 86 15.72 15.85 10.36
N VAL A 87 14.67 15.79 9.56
CA VAL A 87 13.94 14.56 9.25
C VAL A 87 14.38 13.96 7.92
N ARG A 88 14.83 14.85 6.98
CA ARG A 88 15.37 14.42 5.68
C ARG A 88 16.40 15.41 5.14
N VAL A 89 17.42 14.87 4.48
CA VAL A 89 18.34 15.63 3.64
C VAL A 89 17.75 15.65 2.23
N VAL A 90 17.35 16.83 1.77
CA VAL A 90 16.75 17.04 0.44
C VAL A 90 17.83 17.19 -0.62
N ASP A 91 18.84 18.01 -0.28
CA ASP A 91 20.01 18.21 -1.14
C ASP A 91 21.26 18.43 -0.27
N GLN A 92 22.38 18.00 -0.78
CA GLN A 92 23.66 18.07 -0.10
C GLN A 92 24.74 18.51 -1.07
N GLU A 93 25.28 19.68 -0.85
CA GLU A 93 26.51 20.09 -1.50
C GLU A 93 27.71 19.50 -0.76
N ASP A 94 28.56 18.76 -1.46
CA ASP A 94 29.79 18.24 -0.88
C ASP A 94 30.82 19.36 -0.70
N PRO A 95 31.55 19.42 0.43
CA PRO A 95 32.63 20.38 0.61
C PRO A 95 33.72 20.17 -0.44
N ASP A 96 34.07 21.26 -1.15
CA ASP A 96 35.18 21.26 -2.10
C ASP A 96 36.51 21.31 -1.34
N LEU A 97 37.12 20.15 -1.20
CA LEU A 97 38.38 19.98 -0.47
C LEU A 97 39.61 20.51 -1.23
N GLU A 98 39.45 20.92 -2.49
CA GLU A 98 40.53 21.52 -3.33
C GLU A 98 40.48 23.06 -3.29
N ALA A 99 39.37 23.64 -2.78
CA ALA A 99 39.24 25.07 -2.60
C ALA A 99 40.11 25.60 -1.45
N GLU A 100 40.48 26.90 -1.53
CA GLU A 100 41.14 27.58 -0.43
C GLU A 100 40.19 27.83 0.75
N PRO A 101 40.60 27.56 2.02
CA PRO A 101 39.76 27.86 3.18
C PRO A 101 39.46 29.37 3.31
N PRO A 102 38.28 29.72 3.84
CA PRO A 102 37.30 28.86 4.48
C PRO A 102 36.51 28.03 3.44
N LEU A 103 36.30 26.72 3.72
CA LEU A 103 35.43 25.89 2.89
C LEU A 103 33.97 26.17 3.25
N GLU A 104 33.13 26.23 2.24
CA GLU A 104 31.70 26.44 2.40
C GLU A 104 30.93 25.33 1.69
N PHE A 105 29.90 24.80 2.32
CA PHE A 105 28.96 23.88 1.70
C PHE A 105 27.56 24.08 2.30
N ARG A 106 26.54 23.61 1.56
CA ARG A 106 25.14 23.76 1.94
C ARG A 106 24.47 22.40 2.11
N LEU A 107 23.55 22.35 3.05
CA LEU A 107 22.66 21.21 3.28
C LEU A 107 21.23 21.73 3.26
N THR A 108 20.44 21.29 2.29
CA THR A 108 19.01 21.57 2.26
C THR A 108 18.29 20.47 3.01
N LEU A 109 17.56 20.82 4.06
CA LEU A 109 16.99 19.89 5.00
C LEU A 109 15.50 20.16 5.18
N ASP A 110 14.73 19.12 5.16
CA ASP A 110 13.39 19.17 5.76
C ASP A 110 13.52 18.83 7.24
N ILE A 111 12.85 19.62 8.09
CA ILE A 111 12.98 19.56 9.53
C ILE A 111 11.68 19.10 10.17
N GLN A 112 11.80 18.63 11.42
CA GLN A 112 10.63 18.28 12.22
C GLN A 112 9.77 19.52 12.43
N PRO A 113 8.46 19.46 12.09
CA PRO A 113 7.56 20.59 12.29
C PRO A 113 7.37 20.91 13.76
N GLU A 114 7.24 22.20 14.04
CA GLU A 114 6.88 22.69 15.39
C GLU A 114 5.35 22.86 15.43
N PHE A 115 4.71 22.17 16.36
CA PHE A 115 3.28 22.27 16.62
C PHE A 115 2.98 22.01 18.08
N GLU A 116 1.87 22.56 18.57
CA GLU A 116 1.34 22.22 19.88
C GLU A 116 0.62 20.89 19.82
N LEU A 117 0.87 20.02 20.79
CA LEU A 117 0.23 18.71 20.81
C LEU A 117 -1.26 18.88 21.11
N PRO A 118 -2.16 18.41 20.21
CA PRO A 118 -3.60 18.53 20.41
C PRO A 118 -4.05 17.82 21.68
N GLU A 119 -5.25 18.16 22.15
CA GLU A 119 -5.90 17.44 23.25
C GLU A 119 -6.41 16.11 22.68
N TYR A 120 -5.70 15.01 23.01
CA TYR A 120 -5.97 13.65 22.50
C TYR A 120 -6.63 12.75 23.55
N GLU A 121 -6.94 13.28 24.74
CA GLU A 121 -7.69 12.58 25.77
C GLU A 121 -9.20 12.83 25.60
N GLY A 122 -10.02 11.81 25.87
CA GLY A 122 -11.48 11.92 25.81
C GLY A 122 -12.05 11.96 24.41
N LEU A 123 -11.36 11.38 23.44
CA LEU A 123 -11.92 11.18 22.08
C LEU A 123 -13.21 10.36 22.16
N THR A 124 -14.18 10.67 21.30
CA THR A 124 -15.38 9.85 21.12
C THR A 124 -15.22 9.08 19.82
N LEU A 125 -15.14 7.76 19.91
CA LEU A 125 -14.96 6.87 18.77
C LEU A 125 -16.22 6.04 18.54
N HIS A 126 -16.54 5.77 17.27
CA HIS A 126 -17.71 5.05 16.87
C HIS A 126 -17.36 3.60 16.51
N ARG A 127 -17.98 2.66 17.21
CA ARG A 127 -17.81 1.25 16.97
C ARG A 127 -19.04 0.69 16.27
N PRO A 128 -18.97 0.31 14.98
CA PRO A 128 -20.08 -0.35 14.30
C PRO A 128 -20.45 -1.65 15.01
N VAL A 129 -21.74 -1.93 15.19
CA VAL A 129 -22.20 -3.21 15.76
C VAL A 129 -21.91 -4.33 14.76
N VAL A 130 -21.33 -5.42 15.23
CA VAL A 130 -21.09 -6.63 14.42
C VAL A 130 -22.31 -7.52 14.54
N GLU A 131 -23.01 -7.74 13.46
CA GLU A 131 -24.14 -8.63 13.37
C GLU A 131 -24.02 -9.48 12.11
N VAL A 132 -23.99 -10.81 12.27
CA VAL A 132 -23.97 -11.76 11.15
C VAL A 132 -25.34 -12.40 11.06
N THR A 133 -26.01 -12.21 9.93
CA THR A 133 -27.34 -12.74 9.69
C THR A 133 -27.30 -14.19 9.19
N GLU A 134 -28.38 -14.94 9.41
CA GLU A 134 -28.52 -16.29 8.84
C GLU A 134 -28.49 -16.27 7.31
N GLU A 135 -28.98 -15.21 6.70
CA GLU A 135 -28.98 -15.04 5.24
C GLU A 135 -27.52 -14.96 4.69
N GLU A 136 -26.63 -14.25 5.36
CA GLU A 136 -25.21 -14.17 4.98
C GLU A 136 -24.49 -15.53 5.15
N VAL A 137 -24.84 -16.27 6.18
CA VAL A 137 -24.31 -17.63 6.39
C VAL A 137 -24.76 -18.55 5.25
N GLU A 138 -26.05 -18.52 4.87
CA GLU A 138 -26.60 -19.32 3.78
C GLU A 138 -26.00 -18.89 2.43
N GLN A 139 -25.83 -17.60 2.19
CA GLN A 139 -25.23 -17.07 0.97
C GLN A 139 -23.76 -17.50 0.84
N THR A 140 -22.99 -17.43 1.93
CA THR A 140 -21.60 -17.91 1.97
C THR A 140 -21.55 -19.44 1.74
N LEU A 141 -22.46 -20.19 2.34
CA LEU A 141 -22.57 -21.62 2.12
C LEU A 141 -22.91 -21.96 0.67
N SER A 142 -23.84 -21.22 0.05
CA SER A 142 -24.21 -21.37 -1.36
C SER A 142 -23.03 -21.08 -2.28
N THR A 143 -22.27 -20.01 -2.00
CA THR A 143 -21.06 -19.67 -2.75
C THR A 143 -20.00 -20.78 -2.63
N LEU A 144 -19.80 -21.32 -1.43
CA LEU A 144 -18.86 -22.41 -1.20
C LEU A 144 -19.24 -23.69 -1.96
N ARG A 145 -20.55 -24.02 -2.01
CA ARG A 145 -21.06 -25.12 -2.83
C ARG A 145 -20.88 -24.87 -4.30
N SER A 146 -21.13 -23.65 -4.77
CA SER A 146 -20.94 -23.26 -6.16
C SER A 146 -19.49 -23.39 -6.62
N GLN A 147 -18.51 -23.08 -5.75
CA GLN A 147 -17.08 -23.26 -6.05
C GLN A 147 -16.67 -24.73 -6.24
N GLN A 148 -17.45 -25.67 -5.68
CA GLN A 148 -17.22 -27.11 -5.81
C GLN A 148 -18.23 -27.77 -6.76
N ALA A 149 -18.98 -27.00 -7.54
CA ALA A 149 -19.96 -27.53 -8.49
C ALA A 149 -19.27 -28.30 -9.60
N GLU A 150 -19.91 -29.39 -10.03
CA GLU A 150 -19.54 -30.12 -11.23
C GLU A 150 -20.33 -29.61 -12.45
N PHE A 151 -19.67 -29.53 -13.60
CA PHE A 151 -20.26 -29.04 -14.84
C PHE A 151 -20.39 -30.20 -15.83
N ASN A 152 -21.57 -30.83 -15.86
CA ASN A 152 -21.78 -31.99 -16.68
C ASN A 152 -22.51 -31.63 -18.00
N PRO A 153 -22.00 -32.07 -19.19
CA PRO A 153 -22.66 -31.83 -20.45
C PRO A 153 -24.08 -32.43 -20.46
N VAL A 154 -25.03 -31.66 -20.97
CA VAL A 154 -26.44 -32.07 -21.04
C VAL A 154 -27.03 -31.79 -22.42
N GLU A 155 -27.90 -32.71 -22.91
CA GLU A 155 -28.63 -32.58 -24.18
C GLU A 155 -30.09 -32.16 -23.92
N ARG A 156 -30.26 -30.99 -23.28
CA ARG A 156 -31.58 -30.38 -23.02
C ARG A 156 -31.52 -28.88 -23.24
N ALA A 157 -32.68 -28.24 -23.24
CA ALA A 157 -32.74 -26.77 -23.21
C ALA A 157 -32.05 -26.23 -21.96
N VAL A 158 -31.44 -25.08 -22.13
CA VAL A 158 -30.73 -24.33 -21.06
C VAL A 158 -31.72 -23.96 -19.96
N GLU A 159 -31.37 -24.30 -18.73
CA GLU A 159 -32.07 -23.87 -17.51
C GLU A 159 -31.30 -22.76 -16.80
N PRO A 160 -31.96 -21.90 -15.96
CA PRO A 160 -31.26 -20.92 -15.18
C PRO A 160 -30.18 -21.58 -14.28
N GLY A 161 -28.96 -21.00 -14.28
CA GLY A 161 -27.82 -21.52 -13.55
C GLY A 161 -26.96 -22.52 -14.33
N ASP A 162 -27.37 -22.94 -15.56
CA ASP A 162 -26.52 -23.75 -16.44
C ASP A 162 -25.35 -22.90 -16.98
N TYR A 163 -24.18 -23.50 -17.14
CA TYR A 163 -23.05 -22.93 -17.85
C TYR A 163 -23.13 -23.26 -19.33
N VAL A 164 -23.15 -22.21 -20.13
CA VAL A 164 -23.36 -22.35 -21.58
C VAL A 164 -22.13 -21.87 -22.33
N GLN A 165 -21.53 -22.73 -23.13
CA GLN A 165 -20.55 -22.31 -24.11
C GLN A 165 -21.26 -21.68 -25.28
N CYS A 166 -21.00 -20.40 -25.52
CA CYS A 166 -21.65 -19.68 -26.62
C CYS A 166 -20.63 -18.84 -27.41
N SER A 167 -21.08 -18.38 -28.55
CA SER A 167 -20.41 -17.33 -29.31
C SER A 167 -21.39 -16.21 -29.59
N TYR A 168 -20.89 -14.97 -29.60
CA TYR A 168 -21.71 -13.83 -30.00
C TYR A 168 -20.90 -12.77 -30.73
N VAL A 169 -21.59 -11.99 -31.56
CA VAL A 169 -21.06 -10.90 -32.34
C VAL A 169 -21.97 -9.69 -32.14
N GLY A 170 -21.42 -8.63 -31.49
CA GLY A 170 -22.13 -7.37 -31.30
C GLY A 170 -22.09 -6.49 -32.55
N ARG A 171 -23.24 -5.89 -32.88
CA ARG A 171 -23.42 -5.02 -34.06
C ARG A 171 -24.23 -3.78 -33.69
N ILE A 172 -23.86 -2.65 -34.29
CA ILE A 172 -24.66 -1.42 -34.28
C ILE A 172 -24.93 -1.07 -35.75
N ASP A 173 -26.20 -0.88 -36.12
CA ASP A 173 -26.63 -0.61 -37.52
C ASP A 173 -26.12 -1.62 -38.53
N GLY A 174 -25.90 -2.86 -38.09
CA GLY A 174 -25.41 -3.97 -38.92
C GLY A 174 -23.91 -4.12 -39.02
N GLU A 175 -23.13 -3.13 -38.55
CA GLU A 175 -21.66 -3.17 -38.53
C GLU A 175 -21.13 -3.78 -37.21
N PRO A 176 -20.13 -4.71 -37.27
CA PRO A 176 -19.52 -5.25 -36.07
C PRO A 176 -18.80 -4.16 -35.25
N ILE A 177 -18.90 -4.25 -33.93
CA ILE A 177 -18.29 -3.26 -33.01
C ILE A 177 -16.97 -3.73 -32.36
N ALA A 178 -16.45 -4.89 -32.77
CA ALA A 178 -15.27 -5.48 -32.13
C ALA A 178 -14.03 -4.56 -32.13
N ASP A 179 -13.80 -3.81 -33.20
CA ASP A 179 -12.67 -2.88 -33.32
C ASP A 179 -12.87 -1.63 -32.47
N GLU A 180 -14.11 -1.19 -32.28
CA GLU A 180 -14.47 0.00 -31.48
C GLU A 180 -14.41 -0.26 -29.96
N VAL A 181 -14.53 -1.53 -29.57
CA VAL A 181 -14.45 -1.98 -28.17
C VAL A 181 -13.28 -2.94 -27.94
N ALA A 182 -12.20 -2.79 -28.70
CA ALA A 182 -11.03 -3.68 -28.64
C ALA A 182 -10.44 -3.82 -27.22
N ASP A 183 -10.51 -2.77 -26.42
CA ASP A 183 -10.09 -2.76 -25.01
C ASP A 183 -11.05 -3.52 -24.07
N HIS A 184 -12.28 -3.77 -24.53
CA HIS A 184 -13.32 -4.47 -23.79
C HIS A 184 -13.95 -5.57 -24.67
N PRO A 185 -13.18 -6.60 -25.07
CA PRO A 185 -13.59 -7.57 -26.09
C PRO A 185 -14.86 -8.36 -25.72
N MET A 186 -15.21 -8.39 -24.43
CA MET A 186 -16.45 -8.99 -23.95
C MET A 186 -17.72 -8.31 -24.50
N TYR A 187 -17.65 -7.04 -24.88
CA TYR A 187 -18.79 -6.32 -25.49
C TYR A 187 -18.80 -6.41 -27.01
N GLY A 188 -17.73 -6.89 -27.63
CA GLY A 188 -17.57 -6.95 -29.06
C GLY A 188 -17.94 -8.34 -29.67
N THR A 189 -16.92 -9.15 -29.85
CA THR A 189 -17.07 -10.50 -30.42
C THR A 189 -16.42 -11.53 -29.52
N GLN A 190 -17.15 -12.58 -29.21
CA GLN A 190 -16.65 -13.74 -28.48
C GLN A 190 -16.92 -14.99 -29.29
N GLU A 191 -15.88 -15.78 -29.60
CA GLU A 191 -16.02 -17.01 -30.37
C GLU A 191 -16.34 -18.22 -29.49
N ASN A 192 -15.79 -18.25 -28.27
CA ASN A 192 -15.95 -19.35 -27.32
C ASN A 192 -15.87 -18.77 -25.88
N THR A 193 -16.99 -18.32 -25.37
CA THR A 193 -17.10 -17.88 -23.96
C THR A 193 -18.01 -18.84 -23.21
N TRP A 194 -17.86 -18.83 -21.89
CA TRP A 194 -18.75 -19.53 -20.96
C TRP A 194 -19.54 -18.50 -20.16
N GLU A 195 -20.87 -18.59 -20.30
CA GLU A 195 -21.78 -17.69 -19.58
C GLU A 195 -22.71 -18.52 -18.69
N GLU A 196 -23.03 -18.02 -17.50
CA GLU A 196 -24.05 -18.61 -16.63
C GLU A 196 -25.43 -18.09 -17.06
N ALA A 197 -26.31 -19.01 -17.45
CA ALA A 197 -27.60 -18.63 -17.97
C ALA A 197 -28.56 -18.11 -16.90
N GLY A 198 -29.21 -16.99 -17.17
CA GLY A 198 -30.17 -16.36 -16.25
C GLY A 198 -29.55 -15.61 -15.09
N ASP A 199 -28.23 -15.43 -15.04
CA ASP A 199 -27.55 -14.64 -14.01
C ASP A 199 -27.48 -13.16 -14.44
N GLU A 200 -28.28 -12.32 -13.79
CA GLU A 200 -28.32 -10.87 -14.02
C GLU A 200 -27.12 -10.15 -13.40
N VAL A 201 -26.35 -10.83 -12.53
CA VAL A 201 -25.21 -10.25 -11.77
C VAL A 201 -23.87 -10.68 -12.39
N SER A 202 -23.88 -11.54 -13.42
CA SER A 202 -22.68 -11.96 -14.12
C SER A 202 -21.90 -10.76 -14.68
N PRO A 203 -20.56 -10.78 -14.67
CA PRO A 203 -19.74 -9.73 -15.29
C PRO A 203 -19.92 -9.61 -16.80
N GLY A 204 -20.73 -10.48 -17.42
CA GLY A 204 -21.09 -10.49 -18.84
C GLY A 204 -22.11 -9.43 -19.25
N ILE A 205 -22.84 -9.73 -20.30
CA ILE A 205 -23.96 -8.93 -20.82
C ILE A 205 -25.26 -9.57 -20.32
N PRO A 206 -25.98 -8.93 -19.34
CA PRO A 206 -27.14 -9.54 -18.70
C PRO A 206 -28.22 -10.03 -19.69
N GLU A 207 -28.42 -9.30 -20.79
CA GLU A 207 -29.39 -9.67 -21.84
C GLU A 207 -28.98 -10.95 -22.56
N ILE A 208 -27.68 -11.21 -22.72
CA ILE A 208 -27.19 -12.48 -23.28
C ILE A 208 -27.47 -13.63 -22.31
N ALA A 209 -27.09 -13.43 -21.00
CA ALA A 209 -27.34 -14.43 -19.99
C ALA A 209 -28.84 -14.80 -19.88
N ALA A 210 -29.73 -13.81 -19.95
CA ALA A 210 -31.16 -14.01 -19.94
C ALA A 210 -31.65 -14.73 -21.20
N ALA A 211 -31.14 -14.40 -22.40
CA ALA A 211 -31.55 -14.98 -23.67
C ALA A 211 -31.11 -16.43 -23.84
N LEU A 212 -30.05 -16.85 -23.14
CA LEU A 212 -29.59 -18.25 -23.17
C LEU A 212 -30.65 -19.22 -22.63
N VAL A 213 -31.47 -18.78 -21.68
CA VAL A 213 -32.48 -19.63 -21.01
C VAL A 213 -33.51 -20.13 -22.04
N GLY A 214 -33.68 -21.45 -22.10
CA GLY A 214 -34.60 -22.12 -23.00
C GLY A 214 -34.03 -22.46 -24.37
N MET A 215 -32.82 -22.02 -24.74
CA MET A 215 -32.16 -22.38 -25.99
C MET A 215 -31.56 -23.79 -25.91
N ASN A 216 -31.39 -24.42 -27.05
CA ASN A 216 -30.69 -25.71 -27.17
C ASN A 216 -29.32 -25.54 -27.85
N ALA A 217 -28.44 -26.48 -27.65
CA ALA A 217 -27.17 -26.52 -28.34
C ALA A 217 -27.38 -26.52 -29.89
N GLY A 218 -26.65 -25.65 -30.58
CA GLY A 218 -26.78 -25.42 -32.04
C GLY A 218 -27.86 -24.40 -32.45
N GLU A 219 -28.60 -23.84 -31.50
CA GLU A 219 -29.55 -22.74 -31.78
C GLU A 219 -28.87 -21.38 -31.75
N SER A 220 -29.39 -20.44 -32.52
CA SER A 220 -28.96 -19.05 -32.56
C SER A 220 -30.12 -18.09 -32.44
N THR A 221 -29.89 -16.95 -31.86
CA THR A 221 -30.87 -15.88 -31.69
C THR A 221 -30.22 -14.50 -31.79
N GLU A 222 -31.03 -13.46 -31.97
CA GLU A 222 -30.56 -12.07 -31.86
C GLU A 222 -31.06 -11.49 -30.56
N VAL A 223 -30.18 -10.80 -29.86
CA VAL A 223 -30.40 -10.20 -28.54
C VAL A 223 -30.07 -8.71 -28.60
N GLU A 224 -30.97 -7.85 -28.17
CA GLU A 224 -30.73 -6.44 -28.10
C GLU A 224 -30.34 -6.08 -26.63
N ALA A 225 -29.18 -5.50 -26.47
CA ALA A 225 -28.71 -4.94 -25.16
C ALA A 225 -28.61 -3.42 -25.25
N ALA A 226 -29.31 -2.75 -24.34
CA ALA A 226 -29.30 -1.30 -24.23
C ALA A 226 -28.35 -0.85 -23.11
N PHE A 227 -27.33 -0.11 -23.48
CA PHE A 227 -26.34 0.42 -22.52
C PHE A 227 -26.75 1.81 -22.00
N PRO A 228 -26.65 2.08 -20.70
CA PRO A 228 -27.01 3.37 -20.11
C PRO A 228 -26.05 4.50 -20.54
N GLU A 229 -26.48 5.76 -20.37
CA GLU A 229 -25.67 6.94 -20.74
C GLU A 229 -24.38 7.11 -19.91
N ASP A 230 -24.32 6.51 -18.74
CA ASP A 230 -23.17 6.49 -17.83
C ASP A 230 -22.36 5.18 -17.85
N HIS A 231 -22.55 4.36 -18.90
CA HIS A 231 -21.85 3.10 -19.03
C HIS A 231 -20.32 3.32 -19.07
N ARG A 232 -19.56 2.43 -18.39
CA ARG A 232 -18.09 2.52 -18.27
C ARG A 232 -17.33 2.53 -19.60
N VAL A 233 -17.88 1.97 -20.68
CA VAL A 233 -17.30 2.00 -22.02
C VAL A 233 -17.94 3.13 -22.79
N GLU A 234 -17.17 4.20 -23.05
CA GLU A 234 -17.66 5.45 -23.68
C GLU A 234 -18.34 5.20 -25.02
N PHE A 235 -17.80 4.29 -25.85
CA PHE A 235 -18.38 3.96 -27.14
C PHE A 235 -19.81 3.40 -27.04
N LEU A 236 -20.14 2.72 -25.93
CA LEU A 236 -21.44 2.07 -25.73
C LEU A 236 -22.48 2.97 -25.06
N GLN A 237 -22.08 4.11 -24.50
CA GLN A 237 -22.98 5.02 -23.77
C GLN A 237 -24.21 5.42 -24.60
N GLY A 238 -25.39 5.14 -24.05
CA GLY A 238 -26.69 5.45 -24.67
C GLY A 238 -27.00 4.68 -25.95
N LYS A 239 -26.22 3.64 -26.30
CA LYS A 239 -26.41 2.87 -27.51
C LYS A 239 -27.07 1.52 -27.23
N THR A 240 -27.77 1.03 -28.26
CA THR A 240 -28.30 -0.35 -28.31
C THR A 240 -27.46 -1.18 -29.25
N VAL A 241 -26.97 -2.32 -28.77
CA VAL A 241 -26.18 -3.27 -29.53
C VAL A 241 -27.01 -4.51 -29.76
N THR A 242 -27.06 -4.98 -31.03
CA THR A 242 -27.67 -6.26 -31.39
C THR A 242 -26.59 -7.33 -31.40
N TYR A 243 -26.75 -8.34 -30.57
CA TYR A 243 -25.86 -9.48 -30.48
C TYR A 243 -26.45 -10.68 -31.23
N HIS A 244 -25.69 -11.22 -32.19
CA HIS A 244 -26.01 -12.53 -32.79
C HIS A 244 -25.38 -13.61 -31.89
N LEU A 245 -26.21 -14.30 -31.11
CA LEU A 245 -25.84 -15.30 -30.11
C LEU A 245 -26.05 -16.70 -30.65
N GLU A 246 -25.06 -17.59 -30.50
CA GLU A 246 -25.14 -19.03 -30.87
C GLU A 246 -24.69 -19.87 -29.64
N VAL A 247 -25.50 -20.86 -29.29
CA VAL A 247 -25.22 -21.82 -28.22
C VAL A 247 -24.46 -23.01 -28.80
N LYS A 248 -23.31 -23.37 -28.23
CA LYS A 248 -22.45 -24.48 -28.66
C LYS A 248 -22.60 -25.72 -27.77
N GLU A 249 -22.50 -25.53 -26.47
CA GLU A 249 -22.57 -26.63 -25.50
C GLU A 249 -23.29 -26.14 -24.23
N VAL A 250 -24.07 -27.00 -23.62
CA VAL A 250 -24.77 -26.73 -22.38
C VAL A 250 -24.23 -27.66 -21.29
N ARG A 251 -23.84 -27.10 -20.15
CA ARG A 251 -23.44 -27.87 -18.98
C ARG A 251 -24.31 -27.53 -17.79
N ALA A 252 -24.94 -28.54 -17.24
CA ALA A 252 -25.65 -28.35 -15.97
C ALA A 252 -24.66 -28.12 -14.83
N LYS A 253 -24.87 -27.05 -14.07
CA LYS A 253 -24.16 -26.78 -12.80
C LYS A 253 -24.77 -27.64 -11.71
N ILE A 254 -24.11 -28.72 -11.37
CA ILE A 254 -24.55 -29.66 -10.32
C ILE A 254 -23.86 -29.25 -9.02
N LEU A 255 -24.63 -28.67 -8.11
CA LEU A 255 -24.14 -28.37 -6.77
C LEU A 255 -23.95 -29.68 -6.00
N PRO A 256 -22.81 -29.87 -5.32
CA PRO A 256 -22.59 -31.07 -4.51
C PRO A 256 -23.69 -31.19 -3.45
N GLU A 257 -24.16 -32.40 -3.21
CA GLU A 257 -24.98 -32.67 -2.04
C GLU A 257 -24.13 -32.46 -0.79
N MET A 258 -24.75 -31.93 0.28
CA MET A 258 -24.07 -31.75 1.57
C MET A 258 -23.98 -33.10 2.32
N ASP A 259 -23.36 -34.06 1.62
CA ASP A 259 -23.18 -35.42 2.12
C ASP A 259 -21.87 -35.55 2.94
N GLU A 260 -21.62 -36.77 3.43
CA GLU A 260 -20.45 -37.09 4.25
C GLU A 260 -19.13 -36.77 3.49
N THR A 261 -19.08 -37.00 2.18
CA THR A 261 -17.89 -36.73 1.34
C THR A 261 -17.62 -35.24 1.21
N PHE A 262 -18.65 -34.43 1.00
CA PHE A 262 -18.55 -32.96 0.95
C PHE A 262 -18.06 -32.41 2.28
N LEU A 263 -18.62 -32.90 3.40
CA LEU A 263 -18.25 -32.46 4.74
C LEU A 263 -16.82 -32.88 5.11
N GLU A 264 -16.40 -34.10 4.73
CA GLU A 264 -15.03 -34.59 4.94
C GLU A 264 -14.00 -33.73 4.20
N ASN A 265 -14.29 -33.33 2.96
CA ASN A 265 -13.42 -32.45 2.16
C ASN A 265 -13.21 -31.09 2.86
N LEU A 266 -14.21 -30.59 3.58
CA LEU A 266 -14.16 -29.36 4.36
C LEU A 266 -13.70 -29.58 5.81
N GLN A 267 -13.40 -30.83 6.18
CA GLN A 267 -12.96 -31.22 7.54
C GLN A 267 -13.97 -30.81 8.62
N VAL A 268 -15.25 -31.04 8.38
CA VAL A 268 -16.36 -30.82 9.32
C VAL A 268 -17.19 -32.07 9.43
N SER A 269 -17.87 -32.24 10.58
CA SER A 269 -18.66 -33.45 10.90
C SER A 269 -20.14 -33.32 10.55
N SER A 270 -20.62 -32.10 10.36
CA SER A 270 -22.04 -31.82 10.08
C SER A 270 -22.23 -30.47 9.35
N VAL A 271 -23.40 -30.31 8.74
CA VAL A 271 -23.81 -29.05 8.12
C VAL A 271 -23.91 -27.91 9.15
N ASP A 272 -24.39 -28.25 10.36
CA ASP A 272 -24.50 -27.28 11.45
C ASP A 272 -23.10 -26.78 11.88
N GLU A 273 -22.13 -27.70 12.01
CA GLU A 273 -20.73 -27.34 12.28
C GLU A 273 -20.13 -26.44 11.17
N LEU A 274 -20.47 -26.72 9.91
CA LEU A 274 -20.02 -25.88 8.78
C LEU A 274 -20.62 -24.47 8.87
N LYS A 275 -21.93 -24.36 9.14
CA LYS A 275 -22.60 -23.07 9.35
C LYS A 275 -22.03 -22.30 10.53
N ASP A 276 -21.74 -22.97 11.64
CA ASP A 276 -21.11 -22.34 12.79
C ASP A 276 -19.70 -21.84 12.48
N ARG A 277 -18.94 -22.61 11.71
CA ARG A 277 -17.60 -22.21 11.24
C ARG A 277 -17.63 -21.01 10.30
N ILE A 278 -18.60 -20.98 9.38
CA ILE A 278 -18.84 -19.83 8.49
C ILE A 278 -19.22 -18.60 9.34
N ARG A 279 -20.15 -18.74 10.28
CA ARG A 279 -20.57 -17.65 11.17
C ARG A 279 -19.38 -17.08 11.95
N GLN A 280 -18.59 -17.95 12.60
CA GLN A 280 -17.39 -17.52 13.32
C GLN A 280 -16.36 -16.83 12.43
N SER A 281 -16.20 -17.30 11.20
CA SER A 281 -15.29 -16.66 10.23
C SER A 281 -15.78 -15.25 9.84
N LEU A 282 -17.07 -15.11 9.57
CA LEU A 282 -17.69 -13.81 9.24
C LEU A 282 -17.62 -12.84 10.44
N GLU A 283 -17.94 -13.33 11.65
CA GLU A 283 -17.83 -12.54 12.88
C GLU A 283 -16.39 -12.08 13.15
N SER A 284 -15.43 -12.99 13.02
CA SER A 284 -14.01 -12.70 13.23
C SER A 284 -13.51 -11.63 12.26
N ARG A 285 -13.88 -11.76 10.97
CA ARG A 285 -13.53 -10.75 9.95
C ARG A 285 -14.14 -9.39 10.25
N ARG A 286 -15.43 -9.35 10.61
CA ARG A 286 -16.12 -8.10 10.96
C ARG A 286 -15.57 -7.45 12.22
N HIS A 287 -15.21 -8.25 13.22
CA HIS A 287 -14.55 -7.73 14.42
C HIS A 287 -13.21 -7.10 14.09
N GLN A 288 -12.44 -7.71 13.20
CA GLN A 288 -11.18 -7.14 12.74
C GLN A 288 -11.39 -5.82 11.98
N GLU A 289 -12.34 -5.80 11.04
CA GLU A 289 -12.73 -4.59 10.30
C GLU A 289 -13.22 -3.49 11.25
N GLN A 290 -14.03 -3.84 12.27
CA GLN A 290 -14.49 -2.95 13.33
C GLN A 290 -13.33 -2.35 14.13
N GLU A 291 -12.38 -3.17 14.56
CA GLU A 291 -11.21 -2.69 15.30
C GLU A 291 -10.33 -1.76 14.45
N GLU A 292 -10.15 -2.09 13.16
CA GLU A 292 -9.41 -1.25 12.24
C GLU A 292 -10.14 0.09 11.99
N ALA A 293 -11.46 0.09 11.85
CA ALA A 293 -12.26 1.30 11.69
C ALA A 293 -12.12 2.24 12.90
N VAL A 294 -12.23 1.69 14.13
CA VAL A 294 -12.07 2.46 15.37
C VAL A 294 -10.65 3.05 15.48
N ARG A 295 -9.63 2.27 15.14
CA ARG A 295 -8.24 2.75 15.14
C ARG A 295 -8.01 3.86 14.11
N ASN A 296 -8.54 3.68 12.90
CA ASN A 296 -8.44 4.68 11.84
C ASN A 296 -9.17 5.98 12.23
N GLU A 297 -10.34 5.88 12.84
CA GLU A 297 -11.09 7.04 13.34
C GLU A 297 -10.29 7.78 14.41
N ALA A 298 -9.67 7.08 15.36
CA ALA A 298 -8.83 7.69 16.39
C ALA A 298 -7.68 8.50 15.77
N VAL A 299 -7.00 7.93 14.76
CA VAL A 299 -5.91 8.61 14.04
C VAL A 299 -6.43 9.83 13.28
N GLN A 300 -7.55 9.71 12.58
CA GLN A 300 -8.15 10.81 11.82
C GLN A 300 -8.61 11.95 12.72
N GLN A 301 -9.27 11.64 13.85
CA GLN A 301 -9.71 12.66 14.79
C GLN A 301 -8.53 13.44 15.33
N VAL A 302 -7.46 12.79 15.79
CA VAL A 302 -6.27 13.45 16.30
C VAL A 302 -5.56 14.27 15.21
N ALA A 303 -5.47 13.76 13.99
CA ALA A 303 -4.86 14.46 12.86
C ALA A 303 -5.65 15.68 12.39
N SER A 304 -6.97 15.73 12.62
CA SER A 304 -7.82 16.86 12.22
C SER A 304 -7.79 18.06 13.18
N ILE A 305 -7.29 17.89 14.41
CA ILE A 305 -7.39 18.90 15.45
C ILE A 305 -6.42 20.06 15.22
N GLU A 306 -5.22 19.78 14.74
CA GLU A 306 -4.15 20.78 14.57
C GLU A 306 -3.67 20.82 13.13
N ASP A 307 -3.38 22.00 12.61
CA ASP A 307 -2.81 22.18 11.29
C ASP A 307 -1.41 22.80 11.39
N PHE A 308 -0.45 22.19 10.70
CA PHE A 308 0.93 22.64 10.68
C PHE A 308 1.61 22.27 9.36
N ASP A 309 2.70 22.94 9.08
CA ASP A 309 3.42 22.79 7.83
C ASP A 309 4.18 21.46 7.78
N LEU A 310 3.91 20.67 6.74
CA LEU A 310 4.50 19.36 6.55
C LEU A 310 5.79 19.42 5.72
N PRO A 311 6.78 18.54 6.01
CA PRO A 311 7.97 18.39 5.18
C PRO A 311 7.58 17.83 3.79
N GLU A 312 7.72 18.65 2.76
CA GLU A 312 7.32 18.33 1.38
C GLU A 312 7.95 17.04 0.87
N SER A 313 9.22 16.78 1.20
CA SER A 313 9.90 15.55 0.77
C SER A 313 9.29 14.27 1.33
N LEU A 314 8.71 14.33 2.53
CA LEU A 314 8.03 13.17 3.12
C LEU A 314 6.65 12.97 2.50
N VAL A 315 5.92 14.05 2.25
CA VAL A 315 4.63 14.00 1.55
C VAL A 315 4.81 13.41 0.15
N GLU A 316 5.81 13.88 -0.59
CA GLU A 316 6.10 13.37 -1.93
C GLU A 316 6.52 11.90 -1.92
N GLU A 317 7.36 11.47 -0.97
CA GLU A 317 7.77 10.07 -0.81
C GLU A 317 6.56 9.15 -0.55
N GLU A 318 5.68 9.54 0.37
CA GLU A 318 4.45 8.79 0.66
C GLU A 318 3.49 8.78 -0.53
N THR A 319 3.35 9.90 -1.22
CA THR A 319 2.54 10.01 -2.44
C THR A 319 3.03 9.04 -3.51
N GLN A 320 4.33 9.03 -3.79
CA GLN A 320 4.92 8.12 -4.77
C GLN A 320 4.82 6.66 -4.32
N GLY A 321 4.98 6.38 -3.04
CA GLY A 321 4.78 5.04 -2.47
C GLY A 321 3.35 4.53 -2.66
N ALA A 322 2.36 5.38 -2.41
CA ALA A 322 0.94 5.07 -2.62
C ALA A 322 0.62 4.81 -4.10
N LEU A 323 1.13 5.66 -5.00
CA LEU A 323 0.96 5.48 -6.45
C LEU A 323 1.58 4.19 -6.95
N GLN A 324 2.81 3.87 -6.55
CA GLN A 324 3.48 2.61 -6.92
C GLN A 324 2.70 1.38 -6.43
N SER A 325 2.14 1.45 -5.22
CA SER A 325 1.32 0.38 -4.65
C SER A 325 0.03 0.21 -5.43
N HIS A 326 -0.63 1.31 -5.80
CA HIS A 326 -1.84 1.30 -6.63
C HIS A 326 -1.57 0.70 -8.01
N VAL A 327 -0.53 1.17 -8.71
CA VAL A 327 -0.15 0.64 -10.03
C VAL A 327 0.13 -0.87 -9.95
N ARG A 328 0.86 -1.33 -8.93
CA ARG A 328 1.13 -2.75 -8.73
C ARG A 328 -0.15 -3.56 -8.51
N GLN A 329 -1.08 -3.04 -7.73
CA GLN A 329 -2.37 -3.67 -7.48
C GLN A 329 -3.22 -3.77 -8.77
N GLN A 330 -3.26 -2.71 -9.57
CA GLN A 330 -3.97 -2.72 -10.85
C GLN A 330 -3.37 -3.70 -11.85
N LEU A 331 -2.04 -3.74 -11.96
CA LEU A 331 -1.35 -4.73 -12.79
C LEU A 331 -1.62 -6.17 -12.36
N GLN A 332 -1.67 -6.44 -11.04
CA GLN A 332 -2.06 -7.77 -10.53
C GLN A 332 -3.51 -8.15 -10.85
N ARG A 333 -4.39 -7.16 -10.98
CA ARG A 333 -5.77 -7.34 -11.44
C ARG A 333 -5.90 -7.47 -12.96
N GLY A 334 -4.79 -7.38 -13.70
CA GLY A 334 -4.76 -7.52 -15.16
C GLY A 334 -5.16 -6.24 -15.91
N VAL A 335 -5.18 -5.09 -15.26
CA VAL A 335 -5.44 -3.80 -15.93
C VAL A 335 -4.22 -3.43 -16.76
N PRO A 336 -4.37 -3.13 -18.08
CA PRO A 336 -3.26 -2.69 -18.92
C PRO A 336 -2.62 -1.39 -18.40
N GLU A 337 -1.27 -1.30 -18.54
CA GLU A 337 -0.51 -0.15 -18.06
C GLU A 337 -0.98 1.18 -18.66
N GLU A 338 -1.40 1.16 -19.93
CA GLU A 338 -1.91 2.33 -20.65
C GLU A 338 -3.15 2.93 -19.99
N LYS A 339 -4.08 2.10 -19.48
CA LYS A 339 -5.29 2.54 -18.77
C LYS A 339 -5.02 3.08 -17.36
N ILE A 340 -3.97 2.59 -16.72
CA ILE A 340 -3.58 3.08 -15.39
C ILE A 340 -3.11 4.55 -15.51
N HIS A 341 -2.55 4.93 -16.66
CA HIS A 341 -2.04 6.29 -16.88
C HIS A 341 -3.10 7.32 -17.28
N GLU A 342 -4.29 6.92 -17.72
CA GLU A 342 -5.33 7.85 -18.16
C GLU A 342 -5.91 8.75 -17.05
N ASN A 343 -5.90 8.29 -15.79
CA ASN A 343 -6.45 9.00 -14.62
C ASN A 343 -5.39 9.57 -13.67
N ASN A 344 -4.16 9.76 -14.14
CA ASN A 344 -3.01 10.11 -13.31
C ASN A 344 -3.19 11.36 -12.44
N GLU A 345 -3.82 12.42 -12.92
CA GLU A 345 -3.94 13.66 -12.15
C GLU A 345 -4.88 13.52 -10.94
N ALA A 346 -6.04 12.91 -11.13
CA ALA A 346 -6.99 12.68 -10.04
C ALA A 346 -6.42 11.68 -9.02
N LEU A 347 -5.76 10.62 -9.51
CA LEU A 347 -5.10 9.63 -8.68
C LEU A 347 -3.95 10.25 -7.86
N TYR A 348 -3.14 11.10 -8.50
CA TYR A 348 -2.06 11.81 -7.82
C TYR A 348 -2.62 12.75 -6.75
N ALA A 349 -3.66 13.52 -7.05
CA ALA A 349 -4.28 14.44 -6.08
C ALA A 349 -4.84 13.69 -4.87
N SER A 350 -5.52 12.56 -5.08
CA SER A 350 -6.03 11.70 -4.00
C SER A 350 -4.89 11.07 -3.18
N ALA A 351 -3.88 10.52 -3.86
CA ALA A 351 -2.72 9.93 -3.20
C ALA A 351 -1.95 10.96 -2.36
N ARG A 352 -1.80 12.22 -2.88
CA ARG A 352 -1.16 13.30 -2.15
C ARG A 352 -1.96 13.72 -0.91
N SER A 353 -3.28 13.86 -1.03
CA SER A 353 -4.13 14.20 0.11
C SER A 353 -4.03 13.14 1.22
N ASN A 354 -4.06 11.86 0.85
CA ASN A 354 -3.88 10.76 1.80
C ASN A 354 -2.47 10.76 2.42
N ALA A 355 -1.44 11.07 1.62
CA ALA A 355 -0.06 11.17 2.10
C ALA A 355 0.11 12.32 3.10
N GLU A 356 -0.49 13.49 2.84
CA GLU A 356 -0.49 14.62 3.75
C GLU A 356 -1.12 14.25 5.11
N GLN A 357 -2.29 13.60 5.09
CA GLN A 357 -2.94 13.12 6.31
C GLN A 357 -2.10 12.09 7.05
N LYS A 358 -1.47 11.16 6.34
CA LYS A 358 -0.60 10.14 6.93
C LYS A 358 0.64 10.75 7.55
N VAL A 359 1.36 11.62 6.85
CA VAL A 359 2.56 12.30 7.37
C VAL A 359 2.20 13.14 8.60
N LYS A 360 1.06 13.85 8.55
CA LYS A 360 0.56 14.64 9.66
C LYS A 360 0.28 13.79 10.90
N SER A 361 -0.48 12.69 10.72
CA SER A 361 -0.76 11.76 11.82
C SER A 361 0.51 11.13 12.39
N ASP A 362 1.47 10.79 11.53
CA ASP A 362 2.75 10.21 11.94
C ASP A 362 3.52 11.14 12.91
N PHE A 363 3.60 12.45 12.61
CA PHE A 363 4.24 13.42 13.52
C PHE A 363 3.50 13.57 14.84
N ILE A 364 2.16 13.60 14.82
CA ILE A 364 1.35 13.71 16.04
C ILE A 364 1.52 12.46 16.91
N LEU A 365 1.45 11.27 16.31
CA LEU A 365 1.64 10.00 17.02
C LEU A 365 3.05 9.90 17.62
N ASP A 366 4.09 10.31 16.90
CA ASP A 366 5.46 10.33 17.42
C ASP A 366 5.57 11.28 18.61
N ARG A 367 4.93 12.45 18.57
CA ARG A 367 4.93 13.41 19.66
C ARG A 367 4.17 12.93 20.89
N ILE A 368 3.03 12.23 20.68
CA ILE A 368 2.31 11.54 21.76
C ILE A 368 3.17 10.44 22.36
N ALA A 369 3.86 9.64 21.53
CA ALA A 369 4.76 8.59 22.00
C ALA A 369 5.89 9.13 22.90
N GLU A 370 6.44 10.30 22.57
CA GLU A 370 7.45 10.98 23.40
C GLU A 370 6.85 11.44 24.73
N LYS A 371 5.68 12.10 24.71
CA LYS A 371 5.01 12.62 25.90
C LYS A 371 4.59 11.52 26.86
N GLU A 372 4.06 10.41 26.33
CA GLU A 372 3.62 9.23 27.11
C GLU A 372 4.77 8.25 27.42
N ALA A 373 6.00 8.55 26.98
CA ALA A 373 7.18 7.70 27.16
C ALA A 373 6.94 6.25 26.69
N VAL A 374 6.30 6.08 25.50
CA VAL A 374 5.98 4.77 24.96
C VAL A 374 7.25 4.08 24.49
N GLU A 375 7.60 2.97 25.14
CA GLU A 375 8.74 2.14 24.80
C GLU A 375 8.33 0.84 24.10
N ILE A 376 9.20 0.35 23.22
CA ILE A 376 9.03 -0.94 22.54
C ILE A 376 9.76 -2.01 23.33
N ALA A 377 9.01 -2.95 23.88
CA ALA A 377 9.54 -4.10 24.57
C ALA A 377 10.01 -5.19 23.59
N GLN A 378 10.78 -6.15 24.11
CA GLN A 378 11.23 -7.30 23.31
C GLN A 378 10.05 -8.15 22.81
N ASP A 379 9.00 -8.26 23.60
CA ASP A 379 7.79 -9.01 23.27
C ASP A 379 7.05 -8.40 22.07
N ASP A 380 7.04 -7.07 21.91
CA ASP A 380 6.43 -6.39 20.77
C ASP A 380 7.11 -6.79 19.45
N LEU A 381 8.45 -6.85 19.47
CA LEU A 381 9.24 -7.28 18.31
C LEU A 381 9.02 -8.77 18.00
N GLN A 382 8.85 -9.62 19.03
CA GLN A 382 8.56 -11.03 18.84
C GLN A 382 7.19 -11.25 18.21
N HIS A 383 6.17 -10.54 18.68
CA HIS A 383 4.81 -10.59 18.09
C HIS A 383 4.83 -10.08 16.63
N TYR A 384 5.57 -9.02 16.36
CA TYR A 384 5.73 -8.52 14.99
C TYR A 384 6.37 -9.57 14.08
N LEU A 385 7.46 -10.21 14.51
CA LEU A 385 8.12 -11.28 13.76
C LEU A 385 7.20 -12.46 13.50
N GLN A 386 6.40 -12.85 14.47
CA GLN A 386 5.43 -13.94 14.35
C GLN A 386 4.35 -13.59 13.32
N SER A 387 3.77 -12.40 13.40
CA SER A 387 2.77 -11.92 12.44
C SER A 387 3.35 -11.83 11.03
N TYR A 388 4.56 -11.30 10.88
CA TYR A 388 5.28 -11.23 9.61
C TYR A 388 5.48 -12.62 8.97
N THR A 389 5.91 -13.59 9.77
CA THR A 389 6.08 -14.98 9.32
C THR A 389 4.75 -15.59 8.86
N MET A 390 3.67 -15.35 9.60
CA MET A 390 2.33 -15.85 9.25
C MET A 390 1.82 -15.24 7.94
N GLN A 391 2.05 -13.95 7.72
CA GLN A 391 1.55 -13.23 6.54
C GLN A 391 2.35 -13.50 5.27
N THR A 392 3.68 -13.60 5.41
CA THR A 392 4.58 -13.68 4.25
C THR A 392 5.08 -15.09 3.95
N GLY A 393 4.95 -16.02 4.91
CA GLY A 393 5.53 -17.35 4.86
C GLY A 393 7.07 -17.36 4.97
N ARG A 394 7.72 -16.18 5.18
CA ARG A 394 9.17 -16.07 5.32
C ARG A 394 9.59 -16.34 6.77
N PRO A 395 10.71 -17.07 7.00
CA PRO A 395 11.21 -17.30 8.35
C PRO A 395 11.60 -16.00 9.06
N ALA A 396 11.29 -15.90 10.36
CA ALA A 396 11.65 -14.73 11.18
C ALA A 396 13.15 -14.45 11.21
N GLU A 397 13.99 -15.50 11.11
CA GLU A 397 15.45 -15.40 11.10
C GLU A 397 15.96 -14.57 9.92
N GLU A 398 15.33 -14.67 8.75
CA GLU A 398 15.71 -13.86 7.58
C GLU A 398 15.54 -12.36 7.85
N LEU A 399 14.40 -11.97 8.45
CA LEU A 399 14.14 -10.59 8.79
C LEU A 399 15.12 -10.07 9.85
N VAL A 400 15.44 -10.89 10.85
CA VAL A 400 16.44 -10.54 11.87
C VAL A 400 17.84 -10.33 11.25
N GLU A 401 18.21 -11.16 10.27
CA GLU A 401 19.48 -10.98 9.54
C GLU A 401 19.49 -9.73 8.65
N GLU A 402 18.35 -9.36 8.07
CA GLU A 402 18.19 -8.08 7.38
C GLU A 402 18.39 -6.90 8.35
N TRP A 403 17.79 -6.93 9.53
CA TRP A 403 17.93 -5.88 10.56
C TRP A 403 19.35 -5.74 11.10
N LYS A 404 20.12 -6.84 11.17
CA LYS A 404 21.54 -6.79 11.54
C LYS A 404 22.38 -6.05 10.51
N LYS A 405 22.01 -6.16 9.23
CA LYS A 405 22.70 -5.52 8.11
C LYS A 405 22.24 -4.07 7.92
N ASP A 406 20.94 -3.82 8.09
CA ASP A 406 20.33 -2.51 7.96
C ASP A 406 19.66 -2.09 9.27
N ARG A 407 20.39 -1.30 10.07
CA ARG A 407 19.86 -0.76 11.33
C ARG A 407 18.69 0.21 11.10
N GLN A 408 18.62 0.87 9.96
CA GLN A 408 17.52 1.78 9.65
C GLN A 408 16.22 1.00 9.43
N ALA A 409 16.28 -0.20 8.85
CA ALA A 409 15.12 -1.07 8.74
C ALA A 409 14.54 -1.42 10.13
N LEU A 410 15.39 -1.78 11.08
CA LEU A 410 14.93 -2.02 12.46
C LEU A 410 14.32 -0.78 13.10
N GLN A 411 14.92 0.40 12.90
CA GLN A 411 14.38 1.66 13.44
C GLN A 411 13.00 1.98 12.85
N ARG A 412 12.80 1.77 11.53
CA ARG A 412 11.48 1.93 10.89
C ARG A 412 10.42 1.04 11.54
N VAL A 413 10.74 -0.23 11.75
CA VAL A 413 9.81 -1.17 12.43
C VAL A 413 9.53 -0.73 13.86
N GLN A 414 10.54 -0.31 14.62
CA GLN A 414 10.35 0.18 16.00
C GLN A 414 9.46 1.43 16.02
N THR A 415 9.63 2.37 15.09
CA THR A 415 8.78 3.55 14.97
C THR A 415 7.34 3.16 14.65
N GLN A 416 7.14 2.26 13.69
CA GLN A 416 5.81 1.74 13.34
C GLN A 416 5.11 1.08 14.55
N LEU A 417 5.81 0.22 15.28
CA LEU A 417 5.28 -0.42 16.47
C LEU A 417 4.96 0.58 17.58
N ARG A 418 5.80 1.60 17.75
CA ARG A 418 5.55 2.67 18.73
C ARG A 418 4.28 3.43 18.41
N ARG A 419 4.08 3.83 17.14
CA ARG A 419 2.86 4.48 16.68
C ARG A 419 1.63 3.59 16.86
N ALA A 420 1.73 2.30 16.53
CA ALA A 420 0.64 1.35 16.75
C ALA A 420 0.25 1.24 18.23
N LYS A 421 1.21 1.26 19.13
CA LYS A 421 0.95 1.32 20.60
C LYS A 421 0.26 2.60 21.02
N VAL A 422 0.65 3.74 20.45
CA VAL A 422 -0.03 5.02 20.70
C VAL A 422 -1.48 4.96 20.24
N VAL A 423 -1.75 4.42 19.05
CA VAL A 423 -3.13 4.24 18.58
C VAL A 423 -3.93 3.35 19.53
N SER A 424 -3.35 2.26 20.03
CA SER A 424 -4.01 1.42 21.03
C SER A 424 -4.29 2.20 22.33
N LEU A 425 -3.36 3.02 22.78
CA LEU A 425 -3.55 3.88 23.95
C LEU A 425 -4.68 4.91 23.74
N LEU A 426 -4.77 5.51 22.55
CA LEU A 426 -5.84 6.45 22.21
C LEU A 426 -7.20 5.76 22.26
N VAL A 427 -7.32 4.55 21.70
CA VAL A 427 -8.55 3.77 21.73
C VAL A 427 -8.93 3.35 23.16
N GLU A 428 -7.95 2.95 23.99
CA GLU A 428 -8.19 2.58 25.39
C GLU A 428 -8.71 3.73 26.24
N ARG A 429 -8.26 4.98 25.95
CA ARG A 429 -8.65 6.20 26.68
C ARG A 429 -9.88 6.89 26.10
N ALA A 430 -10.34 6.46 24.94
CA ALA A 430 -11.49 7.02 24.26
C ALA A 430 -12.82 6.56 24.87
N SER A 431 -13.85 7.36 24.69
CA SER A 431 -15.25 6.96 24.90
C SER A 431 -15.74 6.27 23.62
N ILE A 432 -16.15 5.00 23.73
CA ILE A 432 -16.61 4.23 22.57
C ILE A 432 -18.14 4.24 22.57
N GLU A 433 -18.72 4.74 21.47
CA GLU A 433 -20.17 4.70 21.21
C GLU A 433 -20.47 3.64 20.16
N GLU A 434 -21.40 2.74 20.46
CA GLU A 434 -21.86 1.75 19.49
C GLU A 434 -22.82 2.43 18.49
N VAL A 435 -22.54 2.24 17.20
CA VAL A 435 -23.36 2.76 16.10
C VAL A 435 -23.87 1.62 15.23
N ALA A 436 -25.01 1.82 14.59
CA ALA A 436 -25.51 0.87 13.61
C ALA A 436 -24.46 0.65 12.52
N PRO A 437 -24.33 -0.59 11.98
CA PRO A 437 -23.41 -0.84 10.88
C PRO A 437 -23.73 0.12 9.73
N ALA A 438 -22.68 0.68 9.12
CA ALA A 438 -22.84 1.44 7.88
C ALA A 438 -23.53 0.54 6.86
N PRO A 439 -24.51 1.04 6.09
CA PRO A 439 -25.07 0.25 4.99
C PRO A 439 -23.91 -0.25 4.13
N ALA A 440 -23.91 -1.55 3.84
CA ALA A 440 -22.92 -2.12 2.94
C ALA A 440 -22.95 -1.28 1.66
N GLU A 441 -21.83 -0.62 1.33
CA GLU A 441 -21.67 -0.07 -0.01
C GLU A 441 -21.86 -1.26 -0.95
N GLU A 442 -22.97 -1.25 -1.70
CA GLU A 442 -23.13 -2.15 -2.82
C GLU A 442 -21.89 -1.94 -3.70
N ASN A 443 -20.95 -2.86 -3.62
CA ASN A 443 -19.83 -2.91 -4.53
C ASN A 443 -20.43 -3.13 -5.92
N ALA A 444 -20.76 -2.02 -6.58
CA ALA A 444 -20.94 -1.98 -8.01
C ALA A 444 -19.60 -2.38 -8.62
N GLY A 445 -19.53 -3.68 -9.01
CA GLY A 445 -18.37 -4.38 -9.55
C GLY A 445 -17.86 -3.82 -10.90
#